data_8e7b4079e5693dc136bf28bb4b49b0af
#
_entry.id   8e7b4079e5693dc136bf28bb4b49b0af
#
_cell.length_a   1.000
_cell.length_b   1.000
_cell.length_c   1.000
_cell.angle_alpha   90.00
_cell.angle_beta   90.00
_cell.angle_gamma   90.00
#
_symmetry.space_group_name_H-M   'P 1'
#
loop_
_entity.id
_entity.type
_entity.pdbx_description
1 polymer ?
#
loop_
_entity_poly.entity_id
_entity_poly.type
_entity_poly.pdbx_seq_one_letter_code
_entity_poly.pdbx_strand_id
1 'polypeptide(L)'
;VVGLVAVGVETEDTPGADPPPDASETAMPFLKNWLNRRPRLDFLVVGAEKAGTTAMFSYLKRVPGVYIPLPKELNFFDRAAWGDGTDFSHLHRWFMLAPKGAILGEATPTYLMNPECFPRIRSYNPDMRIIAILRSPIRRAFSAWNFRRVRYRDKRDFMTAVRVEIESKGDLSVARENKYRYMSAGLDRKST
;
A
#
# COMPACT_ATOMS: atom_id res chain seq x y z
N VAL A 1 3.13 -21.08 7.21
CA VAL A 1 4.39 -20.34 7.04
C VAL A 1 4.02 -19.01 6.43
N VAL A 2 4.44 -17.92 7.06
CA VAL A 2 4.32 -16.55 6.55
C VAL A 2 5.72 -16.15 6.09
N GLY A 3 5.87 -15.86 4.80
CA GLY A 3 7.12 -15.38 4.24
C GLY A 3 7.06 -13.86 4.03
N LEU A 4 8.12 -13.17 4.39
CA LEU A 4 8.34 -11.76 4.09
C LEU A 4 9.32 -11.67 2.94
N VAL A 5 8.94 -11.01 1.85
CA VAL A 5 9.85 -10.70 0.74
C VAL A 5 9.99 -9.19 0.70
N ALA A 6 11.20 -8.71 0.98
CA ALA A 6 11.60 -7.33 0.78
C ALA A 6 12.50 -7.27 -0.46
N VAL A 7 12.12 -6.52 -1.46
CA VAL A 7 12.97 -6.25 -2.63
C VAL A 7 13.49 -4.83 -2.48
N GLY A 8 14.78 -4.70 -2.20
CA GLY A 8 15.50 -3.43 -2.20
C GLY A 8 16.19 -3.22 -3.55
N VAL A 9 16.09 -2.03 -4.09
CA VAL A 9 16.97 -1.58 -5.19
C VAL A 9 18.07 -0.77 -4.55
N GLU A 10 19.31 -1.27 -4.60
CA GLU A 10 20.50 -0.54 -4.16
C GLU A 10 20.84 0.53 -5.20
N THR A 11 20.99 1.77 -4.75
CA THR A 11 21.57 2.86 -5.52
C THR A 11 22.84 3.34 -4.84
N GLU A 12 23.91 3.46 -5.62
CA GLU A 12 25.23 3.90 -5.16
C GLU A 12 25.25 5.39 -4.75
N ASP A 13 26.15 5.70 -3.83
CA ASP A 13 26.42 6.98 -3.18
C ASP A 13 26.70 8.15 -4.11
N THR A 14 26.24 9.33 -3.71
CA THR A 14 26.82 10.60 -4.15
C THR A 14 26.99 11.53 -2.94
N PRO A 15 28.17 12.09 -2.67
CA PRO A 15 28.44 12.98 -1.54
C PRO A 15 28.24 14.44 -1.92
N GLY A 16 27.78 15.26 -0.97
CA GLY A 16 27.78 16.71 -1.09
C GLY A 16 26.84 17.37 -0.08
N ALA A 17 27.35 17.68 1.12
CA ALA A 17 26.62 18.48 2.11
C ALA A 17 27.18 19.90 2.11
N ASP A 18 26.34 20.89 1.84
CA ASP A 18 26.61 22.31 2.08
C ASP A 18 26.33 22.69 3.54
N PRO A 19 27.04 23.72 4.08
CA PRO A 19 27.00 24.11 5.49
C PRO A 19 25.67 24.82 5.85
N PRO A 20 25.32 24.85 7.17
CA PRO A 20 24.05 25.39 7.60
C PRO A 20 24.02 26.93 7.59
N PRO A 21 22.90 27.57 7.23
CA PRO A 21 22.72 29.01 7.27
C PRO A 21 22.39 29.54 8.68
N ASP A 22 22.77 30.77 8.89
CA ASP A 22 22.71 31.60 10.11
C ASP A 22 21.29 31.71 10.73
N ALA A 23 21.23 31.77 12.05
CA ALA A 23 20.04 31.66 12.90
C ALA A 23 19.23 32.99 13.08
N SER A 24 19.37 33.99 12.23
CA SER A 24 18.82 35.36 12.46
C SER A 24 17.68 35.83 11.54
N GLU A 25 17.10 34.99 10.69
CA GLU A 25 15.91 35.38 9.91
C GLU A 25 14.64 34.62 10.31
N THR A 26 13.91 35.26 11.22
CA THR A 26 12.45 35.26 11.47
C THR A 26 11.65 33.98 11.16
N ALA A 27 10.83 33.56 12.10
CA ALA A 27 9.89 32.41 12.12
C ALA A 27 9.04 32.14 10.86
N MET A 28 8.99 33.05 9.90
CA MET A 28 8.25 32.95 8.63
C MET A 28 8.85 31.99 7.59
N PRO A 29 10.18 31.83 7.44
CA PRO A 29 10.75 30.86 6.51
C PRO A 29 10.50 29.41 6.92
N PHE A 30 10.42 29.15 8.22
CA PHE A 30 10.14 27.81 8.75
C PHE A 30 8.71 27.36 8.37
N LEU A 31 7.73 28.27 8.50
CA LEU A 31 6.34 27.98 8.13
C LEU A 31 6.18 27.79 6.61
N LYS A 32 6.86 28.64 5.81
CA LYS A 32 6.88 28.51 4.34
C LYS A 32 7.56 27.22 3.89
N ASN A 33 8.68 26.85 4.49
CA ASN A 33 9.35 25.58 4.23
C ASN A 33 8.52 24.38 4.69
N TRP A 34 7.81 24.48 5.80
CA TRP A 34 6.90 23.44 6.28
C TRP A 34 5.68 23.29 5.36
N LEU A 35 5.09 24.38 4.89
CA LEU A 35 3.96 24.39 3.94
C LEU A 35 4.36 23.92 2.54
N ASN A 36 5.61 24.16 2.12
CA ASN A 36 6.14 23.71 0.82
C ASN A 36 6.71 22.29 0.86
N ARG A 37 6.69 21.62 2.01
CA ARG A 37 7.12 20.22 2.09
C ARG A 37 6.20 19.35 1.24
N ARG A 38 6.79 18.71 0.25
CA ARG A 38 6.17 17.61 -0.48
C ARG A 38 6.71 16.30 0.10
N PRO A 39 6.06 15.72 1.13
CA PRO A 39 6.55 14.49 1.75
C PRO A 39 6.47 13.36 0.72
N ARG A 40 7.61 12.83 0.34
CA ARG A 40 7.70 11.70 -0.58
C ARG A 40 7.71 10.40 0.23
N LEU A 41 6.87 9.44 -0.13
CA LEU A 41 6.84 8.13 0.53
C LEU A 41 8.08 7.33 0.15
N ASP A 42 8.63 6.62 1.15
CA ASP A 42 9.82 5.78 1.02
C ASP A 42 9.44 4.31 0.78
N PHE A 43 8.29 3.86 1.31
CA PHE A 43 7.87 2.47 1.14
C PHE A 43 6.35 2.29 1.09
N LEU A 44 5.93 1.16 0.50
CA LEU A 44 4.55 0.70 0.47
C LEU A 44 4.43 -0.75 0.91
N VAL A 45 3.46 -1.05 1.78
CA VAL A 45 3.01 -2.41 2.05
C VAL A 45 1.86 -2.72 1.10
N VAL A 46 2.17 -3.38 -0.02
CA VAL A 46 1.24 -3.55 -1.15
C VAL A 46 0.31 -4.76 -1.03
N GLY A 47 0.55 -5.65 -0.08
CA GLY A 47 -0.29 -6.84 0.09
C GLY A 47 0.49 -8.02 0.69
N ALA A 48 -0.05 -9.24 0.56
CA ALA A 48 -1.36 -9.57 0.00
C ALA A 48 -2.48 -9.37 1.02
N GLU A 49 -3.69 -9.12 0.54
CA GLU A 49 -4.87 -9.06 1.41
C GLU A 49 -5.00 -10.36 2.20
N LYS A 50 -5.30 -10.28 3.50
CA LYS A 50 -5.42 -11.41 4.46
C LYS A 50 -4.11 -12.18 4.73
N ALA A 51 -2.97 -11.62 4.36
CA ALA A 51 -1.65 -12.20 4.67
C ALA A 51 -1.00 -11.65 5.95
N GLY A 52 -1.61 -10.66 6.61
CA GLY A 52 -1.08 -10.08 7.85
C GLY A 52 -0.65 -8.62 7.74
N THR A 53 -1.06 -7.91 6.70
CA THR A 53 -0.72 -6.48 6.48
C THR A 53 -1.17 -5.56 7.62
N THR A 54 -2.25 -5.91 8.34
CA THR A 54 -2.69 -5.14 9.52
C THR A 54 -1.72 -5.30 10.70
N ALA A 55 -1.18 -6.49 10.91
CA ALA A 55 -0.16 -6.71 11.94
C ALA A 55 1.13 -5.97 11.57
N MET A 56 1.56 -6.06 10.30
CA MET A 56 2.71 -5.32 9.80
C MET A 56 2.54 -3.80 9.97
N PHE A 57 1.39 -3.26 9.61
CA PHE A 57 1.06 -1.85 9.84
C PHE A 57 1.22 -1.46 11.32
N SER A 58 0.71 -2.31 12.23
CA SER A 58 0.79 -2.07 13.67
C SER A 58 2.22 -2.15 14.20
N TYR A 59 3.07 -3.02 13.63
CA TYR A 59 4.49 -3.11 13.99
C TYR A 59 5.27 -1.90 13.48
N LEU A 60 5.13 -1.57 12.20
CA LEU A 60 5.83 -0.44 11.58
C LEU A 60 5.51 0.89 12.27
N LYS A 61 4.26 1.07 12.70
CA LYS A 61 3.83 2.25 13.47
C LYS A 61 4.56 2.44 14.79
N ARG A 62 5.14 1.38 15.36
CA ARG A 62 5.89 1.40 16.62
C ARG A 62 7.39 1.54 16.41
N VAL A 63 7.87 1.48 15.17
CA VAL A 63 9.29 1.62 14.88
C VAL A 63 9.70 3.09 14.98
N PRO A 64 10.66 3.45 15.84
CA PRO A 64 11.17 4.81 15.91
C PRO A 64 11.67 5.29 14.55
N GLY A 65 11.33 6.52 14.18
CA GLY A 65 11.72 7.10 12.89
C GLY A 65 10.86 6.69 11.70
N VAL A 66 9.90 5.77 11.86
CA VAL A 66 8.92 5.42 10.81
C VAL A 66 7.61 6.14 11.06
N TYR A 67 7.03 6.71 10.01
CA TYR A 67 5.72 7.33 10.05
C TYR A 67 4.78 6.70 9.03
N ILE A 68 3.66 6.16 9.53
CA ILE A 68 2.53 5.65 8.75
C ILE A 68 1.27 6.35 9.24
N PRO A 69 0.50 7.00 8.37
CA PRO A 69 -0.68 7.74 8.77
C PRO A 69 -1.85 6.85 9.20
N LEU A 70 -2.79 7.43 9.94
CA LEU A 70 -4.13 6.91 10.11
C LEU A 70 -5.08 7.70 9.22
N PRO A 71 -6.06 7.07 8.58
CA PRO A 71 -6.40 5.64 8.60
C PRO A 71 -5.44 4.77 7.77
N LYS A 72 -5.42 3.46 8.07
CA LYS A 72 -4.82 2.45 7.20
C LYS A 72 -5.62 2.36 5.89
N GLU A 73 -4.92 1.99 4.79
CA GLU A 73 -5.49 1.80 3.45
C GLU A 73 -5.97 3.11 2.83
N LEU A 74 -5.01 3.97 2.48
CA LEU A 74 -5.30 5.24 1.81
C LEU A 74 -5.90 5.02 0.41
N ASN A 75 -5.62 3.86 -0.21
CA ASN A 75 -6.13 3.47 -1.52
C ASN A 75 -5.86 4.54 -2.59
N PHE A 76 -4.70 5.19 -2.52
CA PHE A 76 -4.40 6.32 -3.39
C PHE A 76 -4.11 5.87 -4.82
N PHE A 77 -3.24 4.87 -4.98
CA PHE A 77 -2.77 4.45 -6.30
C PHE A 77 -3.78 3.58 -7.08
N ASP A 78 -4.78 2.98 -6.40
CA ASP A 78 -5.81 2.13 -7.04
C ASP A 78 -7.10 2.87 -7.41
N ARG A 79 -7.22 4.16 -7.08
CA ARG A 79 -8.39 4.96 -7.43
C ARG A 79 -8.22 5.62 -8.80
N ALA A 80 -9.12 5.30 -9.73
CA ALA A 80 -9.21 6.00 -11.01
C ALA A 80 -9.64 7.48 -10.86
N ALA A 81 -10.21 7.86 -9.71
CA ALA A 81 -10.76 9.20 -9.45
C ALA A 81 -9.70 10.30 -9.29
N TRP A 82 -8.40 9.99 -9.36
CA TRP A 82 -7.31 10.94 -9.20
C TRP A 82 -6.80 11.53 -10.53
N GLY A 83 -7.66 11.56 -11.57
CA GLY A 83 -7.33 12.12 -12.86
C GLY A 83 -6.21 11.38 -13.57
N ASP A 84 -5.26 12.12 -14.15
CA ASP A 84 -4.07 11.59 -14.83
C ASP A 84 -3.01 11.00 -13.87
N GLY A 85 -3.24 11.07 -12.56
CA GLY A 85 -2.34 10.55 -11.54
C GLY A 85 -1.10 11.39 -11.29
N THR A 86 -1.10 12.66 -11.67
CA THR A 86 0.02 13.60 -11.44
C THR A 86 -0.15 14.46 -10.19
N ASP A 87 -1.37 14.61 -9.68
CA ASP A 87 -1.63 15.35 -8.44
C ASP A 87 -1.56 14.43 -7.20
N PHE A 88 -0.47 14.52 -6.49
CA PHE A 88 -0.24 13.79 -5.24
C PHE A 88 -0.58 14.59 -3.98
N SER A 89 -1.18 15.77 -4.09
CA SER A 89 -1.50 16.65 -2.95
C SER A 89 -2.38 15.95 -1.92
N HIS A 90 -3.37 15.19 -2.38
CA HIS A 90 -4.25 14.40 -1.52
C HIS A 90 -3.55 13.27 -0.77
N LEU A 91 -2.49 12.70 -1.34
CA LEU A 91 -1.63 11.74 -0.64
C LEU A 91 -0.78 12.46 0.40
N HIS A 92 -0.12 13.53 0.00
CA HIS A 92 0.84 14.26 0.83
C HIS A 92 0.21 14.85 2.10
N ARG A 93 -1.06 15.24 2.07
CA ARG A 93 -1.76 15.77 3.26
C ARG A 93 -1.74 14.83 4.46
N TRP A 94 -1.72 13.51 4.23
CA TRP A 94 -1.66 12.52 5.30
C TRP A 94 -0.30 12.48 6.00
N PHE A 95 0.72 13.05 5.38
CA PHE A 95 2.10 13.06 5.87
C PHE A 95 2.58 14.42 6.35
N MET A 96 1.69 15.43 6.34
CA MET A 96 2.04 16.79 6.78
C MET A 96 2.52 16.86 8.24
N LEU A 97 2.01 15.97 9.10
CA LEU A 97 2.38 15.88 10.51
C LEU A 97 3.56 14.94 10.78
N ALA A 98 4.15 14.36 9.74
CA ALA A 98 5.29 13.46 9.91
C ALA A 98 6.50 14.22 10.48
N PRO A 99 7.22 13.65 11.46
CA PRO A 99 8.47 14.22 11.93
C PRO A 99 9.47 14.44 10.80
N LYS A 100 10.31 15.47 10.93
CA LYS A 100 11.37 15.73 9.95
C LYS A 100 12.35 14.56 9.94
N GLY A 101 12.66 14.04 8.75
CA GLY A 101 13.57 12.90 8.58
C GLY A 101 12.96 11.54 8.90
N ALA A 102 11.64 11.47 9.16
CA ALA A 102 10.98 10.17 9.30
C ALA A 102 10.90 9.46 7.94
N ILE A 103 11.04 8.14 7.98
CA ILE A 103 10.78 7.23 6.87
C ILE A 103 9.26 7.12 6.70
N LEU A 104 8.75 7.50 5.54
CA LEU A 104 7.32 7.62 5.28
C LEU A 104 6.79 6.39 4.55
N GLY A 105 5.71 5.83 5.04
CA GLY A 105 5.11 4.66 4.40
C GLY A 105 3.59 4.61 4.46
N GLU A 106 3.03 3.74 3.64
CA GLU A 106 1.60 3.49 3.54
C GLU A 106 1.33 2.00 3.36
N ALA A 107 0.15 1.52 3.77
CA ALA A 107 -0.20 0.10 3.70
C ALA A 107 -1.60 -0.08 3.10
N THR A 108 -1.65 -0.38 1.81
CA THR A 108 -2.87 -0.73 1.07
C THR A 108 -2.71 -2.08 0.38
N PRO A 109 -3.31 -3.15 0.93
CA PRO A 109 -3.10 -4.52 0.44
C PRO A 109 -3.66 -4.81 -0.96
N THR A 110 -4.52 -3.95 -1.47
CA THR A 110 -5.14 -4.09 -2.79
C THR A 110 -4.21 -3.75 -3.94
N TYR A 111 -3.12 -3.02 -3.69
CA TYR A 111 -2.17 -2.65 -4.76
C TYR A 111 -1.54 -3.86 -5.43
N LEU A 112 -1.21 -4.92 -4.67
CA LEU A 112 -0.62 -6.13 -5.22
C LEU A 112 -1.49 -6.82 -6.27
N MET A 113 -2.81 -6.65 -6.15
CA MET A 113 -3.79 -7.26 -7.07
C MET A 113 -4.16 -6.39 -8.24
N ASN A 114 -3.78 -5.13 -8.22
CA ASN A 114 -4.12 -4.15 -9.25
C ASN A 114 -2.86 -3.69 -9.98
N PRO A 115 -2.52 -4.32 -11.12
CA PRO A 115 -1.33 -3.99 -11.87
C PRO A 115 -1.33 -2.54 -12.40
N GLU A 116 -2.48 -1.90 -12.52
CA GLU A 116 -2.59 -0.49 -12.91
C GLU A 116 -1.99 0.48 -11.89
N CYS A 117 -1.80 0.01 -10.64
CA CYS A 117 -1.15 0.82 -9.62
C CYS A 117 0.35 1.00 -9.87
N PHE A 118 1.03 0.01 -10.45
CA PHE A 118 2.49 0.00 -10.53
C PHE A 118 3.07 1.13 -11.37
N PRO A 119 2.54 1.47 -12.55
CA PRO A 119 3.01 2.63 -13.30
C PRO A 119 2.88 3.93 -12.51
N ARG A 120 1.78 4.11 -11.75
CA ARG A 120 1.56 5.29 -10.91
C ARG A 120 2.54 5.35 -9.74
N ILE A 121 2.77 4.22 -9.06
CA ILE A 121 3.74 4.10 -7.96
C ILE A 121 5.14 4.45 -8.48
N ARG A 122 5.53 3.91 -9.62
CA ARG A 122 6.83 4.19 -10.25
C ARG A 122 6.98 5.64 -10.68
N SER A 123 5.93 6.24 -11.25
CA SER A 123 5.92 7.66 -11.62
C SER A 123 6.03 8.57 -10.39
N TYR A 124 5.40 8.19 -9.28
CA TYR A 124 5.48 8.93 -8.02
C TYR A 124 6.86 8.83 -7.37
N ASN A 125 7.41 7.64 -7.27
CA ASN A 125 8.73 7.38 -6.72
C ASN A 125 9.37 6.14 -7.36
N PRO A 126 10.33 6.29 -8.29
CA PRO A 126 11.03 5.16 -8.90
C PRO A 126 11.83 4.32 -7.89
N ASP A 127 12.25 4.92 -6.76
CA ASP A 127 13.01 4.28 -5.67
C ASP A 127 12.11 3.75 -4.55
N MET A 128 10.79 3.63 -4.81
CA MET A 128 9.83 3.15 -3.85
C MET A 128 10.16 1.73 -3.38
N ARG A 129 10.36 1.56 -2.07
CA ARG A 129 10.55 0.23 -1.48
C ARG A 129 9.21 -0.47 -1.35
N ILE A 130 9.12 -1.69 -1.85
CA ILE A 130 7.88 -2.47 -1.87
C ILE A 130 7.98 -3.61 -0.84
N ILE A 131 7.00 -3.69 0.05
CA ILE A 131 6.85 -4.77 1.03
C ILE A 131 5.63 -5.59 0.65
N ALA A 132 5.86 -6.86 0.30
CA ALA A 132 4.80 -7.83 0.06
C ALA A 132 4.87 -8.94 1.13
N ILE A 133 3.75 -9.19 1.79
CA ILE A 133 3.61 -10.25 2.79
C ILE A 133 2.82 -11.38 2.16
N LEU A 134 3.41 -12.55 2.11
CA LEU A 134 2.80 -13.73 1.52
C LEU A 134 2.34 -14.71 2.60
N ARG A 135 1.28 -15.43 2.30
CA ARG A 135 0.71 -16.46 3.15
C ARG A 135 0.33 -17.65 2.29
N SER A 136 0.28 -18.87 2.88
CA SER A 136 -0.27 -20.04 2.20
C SER A 136 -1.59 -19.68 1.48
N PRO A 137 -1.72 -19.92 0.17
CA PRO A 137 -2.89 -19.52 -0.61
C PRO A 137 -4.20 -20.02 -0.01
N ILE A 138 -4.24 -21.28 0.44
CA ILE A 138 -5.41 -21.91 1.05
C ILE A 138 -5.78 -21.17 2.35
N ARG A 139 -4.80 -20.96 3.24
CA ARG A 139 -5.05 -20.25 4.52
C ARG A 139 -5.45 -18.81 4.30
N ARG A 140 -4.93 -18.17 3.24
CA ARG A 140 -5.29 -16.81 2.88
C ARG A 140 -6.73 -16.76 2.35
N ALA A 141 -7.09 -17.65 1.41
CA ALA A 141 -8.44 -17.76 0.86
C ALA A 141 -9.48 -18.03 1.95
N PHE A 142 -9.21 -18.96 2.85
CA PHE A 142 -10.08 -19.24 4.00
C PHE A 142 -10.25 -18.01 4.89
N SER A 143 -9.17 -17.28 5.18
CA SER A 143 -9.22 -16.05 5.97
C SER A 143 -10.02 -14.94 5.26
N ALA A 144 -9.93 -14.85 3.94
CA ALA A 144 -10.71 -13.91 3.15
C ALA A 144 -12.20 -14.24 3.18
N TRP A 145 -12.54 -15.52 2.98
CA TRP A 145 -13.93 -15.99 3.08
C TRP A 145 -14.52 -15.74 4.47
N ASN A 146 -13.82 -16.13 5.54
CA ASN A 146 -14.33 -15.96 6.90
C ASN A 146 -14.55 -14.48 7.25
N PHE A 147 -13.63 -13.60 6.83
CA PHE A 147 -13.79 -12.15 7.01
C PHE A 147 -15.03 -11.63 6.28
N ARG A 148 -15.27 -12.07 5.05
CA ARG A 148 -16.42 -11.62 4.27
C ARG A 148 -17.73 -12.21 4.78
N ARG A 149 -17.73 -13.46 5.24
CA ARG A 149 -18.87 -14.09 5.89
C ARG A 149 -19.35 -13.26 7.08
N VAL A 150 -18.44 -12.81 7.92
CA VAL A 150 -18.76 -12.02 9.10
C VAL A 150 -19.14 -10.58 8.73
N ARG A 151 -18.37 -9.95 7.85
CA ARG A 151 -18.50 -8.52 7.54
C ARG A 151 -19.67 -8.21 6.59
N TYR A 152 -19.87 -9.07 5.61
CA TYR A 152 -20.83 -8.86 4.51
C TYR A 152 -21.95 -9.89 4.47
N ARG A 153 -22.05 -10.76 5.50
CA ARG A 153 -23.08 -11.78 5.63
C ARG A 153 -23.16 -12.76 4.46
N ASP A 154 -22.03 -13.12 3.86
CA ASP A 154 -21.97 -14.18 2.88
C ASP A 154 -22.39 -15.51 3.53
N LYS A 155 -23.51 -16.10 3.07
CA LYS A 155 -24.08 -17.32 3.63
C LYS A 155 -23.47 -18.61 3.05
N ARG A 156 -22.66 -18.51 2.00
CA ARG A 156 -22.04 -19.68 1.34
C ARG A 156 -21.01 -20.31 2.26
N ASP A 157 -20.93 -21.64 2.25
CA ASP A 157 -19.81 -22.35 2.83
C ASP A 157 -18.54 -22.10 1.99
N PHE A 158 -17.36 -22.42 2.57
CA PHE A 158 -16.08 -22.12 1.94
C PHE A 158 -15.90 -22.81 0.60
N MET A 159 -16.28 -24.10 0.50
CA MET A 159 -16.08 -24.89 -0.73
C MET A 159 -16.98 -24.38 -1.86
N THR A 160 -18.21 -24.06 -1.55
CA THR A 160 -19.15 -23.43 -2.51
C THR A 160 -18.61 -22.09 -2.99
N ALA A 161 -18.12 -21.24 -2.08
CA ALA A 161 -17.56 -19.94 -2.43
C ALA A 161 -16.33 -20.05 -3.34
N VAL A 162 -15.44 -21.01 -3.08
CA VAL A 162 -14.25 -21.30 -3.90
C VAL A 162 -14.65 -21.84 -5.27
N ARG A 163 -15.61 -22.76 -5.33
CA ARG A 163 -16.09 -23.35 -6.60
C ARG A 163 -16.67 -22.27 -7.52
N VAL A 164 -17.53 -21.42 -7.01
CA VAL A 164 -18.11 -20.31 -7.78
C VAL A 164 -17.01 -19.38 -8.31
N GLU A 165 -15.97 -19.11 -7.55
CA GLU A 165 -14.86 -18.26 -8.01
C GLU A 165 -14.02 -18.96 -9.10
N ILE A 166 -13.80 -20.28 -8.99
CA ILE A 166 -13.11 -21.07 -10.03
C ILE A 166 -13.92 -21.11 -11.31
N GLU A 167 -15.22 -21.40 -11.21
CA GLU A 167 -16.16 -21.49 -12.35
C GLU A 167 -16.28 -20.17 -13.10
N SER A 168 -16.21 -19.04 -12.39
CA SER A 168 -16.17 -17.70 -13.00
C SER A 168 -14.89 -17.43 -13.79
N LYS A 169 -13.93 -18.39 -13.83
CA LYS A 169 -12.62 -18.26 -14.51
C LYS A 169 -11.86 -16.98 -14.15
N GLY A 170 -12.14 -16.43 -12.98
CA GLY A 170 -11.58 -15.17 -12.58
C GLY A 170 -12.07 -13.98 -13.39
N ASP A 171 -13.18 -14.09 -14.11
CA ASP A 171 -13.80 -12.99 -14.82
C ASP A 171 -14.08 -11.83 -13.86
N LEU A 172 -13.45 -10.70 -14.16
CA LEU A 172 -13.51 -9.51 -13.32
C LEU A 172 -14.89 -8.86 -13.34
N SER A 173 -15.68 -9.05 -14.40
CA SER A 173 -17.03 -8.52 -14.50
C SER A 173 -17.97 -9.27 -13.56
N VAL A 174 -17.93 -10.59 -13.59
CA VAL A 174 -18.66 -11.48 -12.65
C VAL A 174 -18.15 -11.30 -11.22
N ALA A 175 -16.85 -11.04 -11.05
CA ALA A 175 -16.28 -10.81 -9.73
C ALA A 175 -16.56 -9.38 -9.19
N ARG A 176 -16.94 -8.41 -10.03
CA ARG A 176 -17.41 -7.09 -9.59
C ARG A 176 -18.85 -7.16 -9.08
N GLU A 177 -19.72 -7.97 -9.69
CA GLU A 177 -21.05 -8.27 -9.20
C GLU A 177 -21.03 -9.20 -7.98
N ASN A 178 -20.21 -10.25 -8.02
CA ASN A 178 -19.92 -11.08 -6.86
C ASN A 178 -18.73 -10.44 -6.09
N LYS A 179 -18.99 -9.59 -5.13
CA LYS A 179 -18.04 -8.89 -4.24
C LYS A 179 -17.02 -9.80 -3.50
N TYR A 180 -16.81 -11.03 -3.93
CA TYR A 180 -16.15 -12.08 -3.16
C TYR A 180 -15.05 -12.76 -3.96
N ARG A 181 -13.85 -12.22 -3.86
CA ARG A 181 -12.64 -12.85 -4.39
C ARG A 181 -11.87 -13.47 -3.24
N TYR A 182 -11.91 -14.78 -3.15
CA TYR A 182 -11.18 -15.49 -2.09
C TYR A 182 -9.83 -16.02 -2.56
N MET A 183 -9.75 -16.49 -3.80
CA MET A 183 -8.56 -17.09 -4.36
C MET A 183 -7.73 -16.10 -5.17
N SER A 184 -8.34 -15.31 -6.03
CA SER A 184 -7.65 -14.39 -6.94
C SER A 184 -6.98 -13.21 -6.24
N ALA A 185 -7.39 -12.89 -4.99
CA ALA A 185 -6.77 -11.83 -4.22
C ALA A 185 -5.34 -12.19 -3.75
N GLY A 186 -4.41 -12.35 -4.65
CA GLY A 186 -3.02 -12.67 -4.39
C GLY A 186 -2.41 -13.67 -5.36
N LEU A 187 -3.14 -14.03 -6.41
CA LEU A 187 -2.59 -14.77 -7.53
C LEU A 187 -2.35 -13.78 -8.65
N ASP A 188 -1.10 -13.69 -9.05
CA ASP A 188 -0.70 -12.99 -10.24
C ASP A 188 -1.42 -13.61 -11.43
N ARG A 189 -2.11 -12.80 -12.21
CA ARG A 189 -2.60 -13.21 -13.51
C ARG A 189 -1.38 -13.25 -14.41
N LYS A 190 -0.84 -14.43 -14.65
CA LYS A 190 -0.02 -14.61 -15.82
C LYS A 190 -0.86 -14.18 -17.00
N SER A 191 -0.48 -13.07 -17.61
CA SER A 191 -0.84 -12.73 -18.96
C SER A 191 -0.55 -13.93 -19.84
N THR A 192 -1.59 -14.55 -20.35
CA THR A 192 -1.48 -15.38 -21.56
C THR A 192 -1.28 -14.49 -22.75
#